data_d13b91c68618fc3967a439d0d0c5cdcc
#
_entry.id   d13b91c68618fc3967a439d0d0c5cdcc
#
_cell.length_a   1.000
_cell.length_b   1.000
_cell.length_c   1.000
_cell.angle_alpha   90.00
_cell.angle_beta   90.00
_cell.angle_gamma   90.00
#
_symmetry.space_group_name_H-M   'P 1'
#
loop_
_entity.id
_entity.type
_entity.pdbx_description
1 polymer ?
#
loop_
_entity_poly.entity_id
_entity_poly.type
_entity_poly.pdbx_seq_one_letter_code
_entity_poly.pdbx_strand_id
1 'polypeptide(L)'
;NDVPYDPDISFFGEELCYAIRAWTRGYRIYSPNEIVLSHFYTRPNHHKIWDAANNSDKKWGGLEKKSMDRQAAIYRGDILGTWGAPSLSLLNEYYEFIGTDVPGIYNEMLNDRGIQAETYKEADINIFGIQDFKSIPCMDDEHLKCGVANCECPCH
;
A
#
# COMPACT_ATOMS: atom_id res chain seq x y z
N ASN A 1 2.43 -16.30 -6.73
CA ASN A 1 1.68 -15.50 -5.76
C ASN A 1 0.54 -14.81 -6.49
N ASP A 2 -0.70 -15.26 -6.22
CA ASP A 2 -1.88 -14.82 -6.97
C ASP A 2 -2.36 -13.43 -6.55
N VAL A 3 -1.90 -12.94 -5.41
CA VAL A 3 -2.21 -11.62 -4.86
C VAL A 3 -0.89 -10.95 -4.43
N PRO A 4 -0.08 -10.45 -5.38
CA PRO A 4 1.16 -9.76 -5.05
C PRO A 4 0.86 -8.43 -4.35
N TYR A 5 1.79 -7.95 -3.54
CA TYR A 5 1.70 -6.61 -2.97
C TYR A 5 1.79 -5.56 -4.07
N ASP A 6 0.93 -4.54 -4.05
CA ASP A 6 0.94 -3.49 -5.07
C ASP A 6 2.08 -2.50 -4.79
N PRO A 7 3.11 -2.42 -5.66
CA PRO A 7 4.28 -1.59 -5.42
C PRO A 7 3.99 -0.08 -5.47
N ASP A 8 2.84 0.31 -6.02
CA ASP A 8 2.45 1.70 -6.18
C ASP A 8 1.52 2.19 -5.06
N ILE A 9 1.27 1.35 -4.05
CA ILE A 9 0.55 1.73 -2.84
C ILE A 9 1.55 1.85 -1.70
N SER A 10 1.62 3.04 -1.09
CA SER A 10 2.52 3.36 0.00
C SER A 10 1.77 3.60 1.30
N PHE A 11 2.02 2.79 2.29
CA PHE A 11 1.66 2.87 3.70
C PHE A 11 0.15 2.84 4.00
N PHE A 12 -0.65 3.83 3.58
CA PHE A 12 -2.09 3.84 3.86
C PHE A 12 -2.92 3.12 2.79
N GLY A 13 -3.94 2.37 3.21
CA GLY A 13 -4.96 1.75 2.34
C GLY A 13 -4.53 0.46 1.66
N GLU A 14 -3.31 0.02 1.90
CA GLU A 14 -2.80 -1.24 1.37
C GLU A 14 -3.61 -2.44 1.85
N GLU A 15 -4.06 -2.42 3.11
CA GLU A 15 -4.83 -3.51 3.71
C GLU A 15 -6.15 -3.70 2.98
N LEU A 16 -6.85 -2.61 2.68
CA LEU A 16 -8.13 -2.69 1.98
C LEU A 16 -7.95 -3.09 0.51
N CYS A 17 -6.96 -2.51 -0.18
CA CYS A 17 -6.62 -2.91 -1.54
C CYS A 17 -6.22 -4.39 -1.61
N TYR A 18 -5.47 -4.88 -0.63
CA TYR A 18 -5.11 -6.29 -0.53
C TYR A 18 -6.34 -7.16 -0.23
N ALA A 19 -7.21 -6.72 0.69
CA ALA A 19 -8.43 -7.43 1.04
C ALA A 19 -9.39 -7.60 -0.15
N ILE A 20 -9.62 -6.52 -0.91
CA ILE A 20 -10.40 -6.57 -2.17
C ILE A 20 -9.83 -7.64 -3.11
N ARG A 21 -8.53 -7.59 -3.38
CA ARG A 21 -7.88 -8.52 -4.32
C ARG A 21 -7.88 -9.96 -3.84
N ALA A 22 -7.66 -10.18 -2.55
CA ALA A 22 -7.69 -11.52 -1.95
C ALA A 22 -9.11 -12.10 -1.97
N TRP A 23 -10.09 -11.35 -1.46
CA TRP A 23 -11.46 -11.83 -1.37
C TRP A 23 -12.06 -12.14 -2.75
N THR A 24 -11.87 -11.24 -3.71
CA THR A 24 -12.39 -11.40 -5.09
C THR A 24 -11.71 -12.53 -5.87
N ARG A 25 -10.63 -13.11 -5.32
CA ARG A 25 -9.98 -14.33 -5.84
C ARG A 25 -10.29 -15.59 -5.01
N GLY A 26 -11.32 -15.50 -4.14
CA GLY A 26 -11.82 -16.64 -3.37
C GLY A 26 -11.09 -16.87 -2.03
N TYR A 27 -10.15 -16.02 -1.65
CA TYR A 27 -9.55 -16.11 -0.32
C TYR A 27 -10.54 -15.68 0.77
N ARG A 28 -10.46 -16.31 1.92
CA ARG A 28 -11.21 -15.92 3.11
C ARG A 28 -10.29 -15.13 4.05
N ILE A 29 -10.78 -13.99 4.52
CA ILE A 29 -10.05 -13.11 5.43
C ILE A 29 -10.68 -13.26 6.81
N TYR A 30 -9.84 -13.59 7.79
CA TYR A 30 -10.26 -13.80 9.18
C TYR A 30 -9.42 -12.92 10.10
N SER A 31 -10.09 -12.35 11.09
CA SER A 31 -9.38 -11.76 12.23
C SER A 31 -8.94 -12.88 13.17
N PRO A 32 -7.70 -12.86 13.68
CA PRO A 32 -7.26 -13.83 14.68
C PRO A 32 -8.09 -13.63 15.97
N ASN A 33 -8.39 -14.73 16.65
CA ASN A 33 -9.08 -14.72 17.95
C ASN A 33 -8.13 -14.52 19.13
N GLU A 34 -6.84 -14.46 18.87
CA GLU A 34 -5.78 -14.22 19.84
C GLU A 34 -4.84 -13.12 19.35
N ILE A 35 -4.18 -12.41 20.25
CA ILE A 35 -3.16 -11.42 19.88
C ILE A 35 -1.91 -12.16 19.42
N VAL A 36 -1.66 -12.13 18.11
CA VAL A 36 -0.50 -12.82 17.50
C VAL A 36 0.74 -11.91 17.38
N LEU A 37 0.54 -10.59 17.44
CA LEU A 37 1.63 -9.61 17.42
C LEU A 37 1.18 -8.30 18.05
N SER A 38 2.15 -7.51 18.50
CA SER A 38 1.93 -6.15 19.01
C SER A 38 2.77 -5.16 18.20
N HIS A 39 2.20 -4.00 17.91
CA HIS A 39 2.89 -2.93 17.20
C HIS A 39 3.33 -1.82 18.16
N PHE A 40 4.62 -1.51 18.15
CA PHE A 40 5.18 -0.45 18.96
C PHE A 40 5.16 0.88 18.19
N TYR A 41 4.13 1.69 18.43
CA TYR A 41 3.93 2.95 17.71
C TYR A 41 4.90 4.07 18.10
N THR A 42 5.31 4.11 19.39
CA THR A 42 6.19 5.17 19.90
C THR A 42 7.65 4.75 19.77
N ARG A 43 8.31 5.24 18.71
CA ARG A 43 9.72 4.97 18.43
C ARG A 43 10.46 6.28 18.22
N PRO A 44 10.83 7.01 19.29
CA PRO A 44 11.38 8.37 19.18
C PRO A 44 12.72 8.46 18.43
N ASN A 45 13.51 7.39 18.40
CA ASN A 45 14.85 7.37 17.82
C ASN A 45 14.97 6.53 16.54
N HIS A 46 13.85 6.11 15.94
CA HIS A 46 13.87 5.32 14.71
C HIS A 46 13.39 6.12 13.52
N HIS A 47 14.10 6.01 12.40
CA HIS A 47 13.67 6.57 11.13
C HIS A 47 12.34 5.95 10.69
N LYS A 48 11.50 6.78 10.15
CA LYS A 48 10.22 6.39 9.57
C LYS A 48 10.32 6.39 8.05
N ILE A 49 9.43 5.66 7.40
CA ILE A 49 9.44 5.56 5.93
C ILE A 49 9.37 6.93 5.24
N TRP A 50 8.62 7.87 5.82
CA TRP A 50 8.53 9.23 5.30
C TRP A 50 9.80 10.06 5.51
N ASP A 51 10.62 9.75 6.52
CA ASP A 51 11.91 10.42 6.72
C ASP A 51 12.88 10.04 5.60
N ALA A 52 12.92 8.75 5.24
CA ALA A 52 13.73 8.27 4.12
C ALA A 52 13.26 8.86 2.79
N ALA A 53 11.94 8.90 2.55
CA ALA A 53 11.38 9.48 1.33
C ALA A 53 11.65 10.99 1.22
N ASN A 54 11.60 11.73 2.33
CA ASN A 54 11.87 13.17 2.34
C ASN A 54 13.36 13.51 2.14
N ASN A 55 14.26 12.59 2.44
CA ASN A 55 15.71 12.72 2.19
C ASN A 55 16.13 12.30 0.77
N SER A 56 15.18 11.83 -0.06
CA SER A 56 15.39 11.49 -1.46
C SER A 56 14.78 12.56 -2.38
N ASP A 57 14.98 12.41 -3.68
CA ASP A 57 14.30 13.22 -4.71
C ASP A 57 12.78 12.95 -4.75
N LYS A 58 12.35 11.83 -4.16
CA LYS A 58 10.94 11.43 -4.06
C LYS A 58 10.37 11.91 -2.73
N LYS A 59 9.78 13.09 -2.70
CA LYS A 59 9.14 13.64 -1.51
C LYS A 59 7.94 12.82 -1.08
N TRP A 60 7.81 12.54 0.23
CA TRP A 60 6.73 11.74 0.80
C TRP A 60 5.34 12.19 0.34
N GLY A 61 5.02 13.49 0.40
CA GLY A 61 3.71 14.00 0.00
C GLY A 61 3.33 13.69 -1.45
N GLY A 62 4.32 13.67 -2.36
CA GLY A 62 4.09 13.26 -3.75
C GLY A 62 3.83 11.76 -3.89
N LEU A 63 4.54 10.93 -3.12
CA LEU A 63 4.32 9.48 -3.09
C LEU A 63 2.95 9.14 -2.47
N GLU A 64 2.62 9.78 -1.37
CA GLU A 64 1.33 9.59 -0.69
C GLU A 64 0.16 9.94 -1.61
N LYS A 65 0.22 11.10 -2.29
CA LYS A 65 -0.83 11.50 -3.24
C LYS A 65 -0.99 10.49 -4.36
N LYS A 66 0.09 10.05 -5.00
CA LYS A 66 0.03 9.03 -6.06
C LYS A 66 -0.58 7.71 -5.57
N SER A 67 -0.21 7.28 -4.38
CA SER A 67 -0.78 6.10 -3.73
C SER A 67 -2.28 6.27 -3.49
N MET A 68 -2.72 7.42 -3.03
CA MET A 68 -4.14 7.73 -2.81
C MET A 68 -4.95 7.74 -4.12
N ASP A 69 -4.42 8.34 -5.19
CA ASP A 69 -5.06 8.35 -6.51
C ASP A 69 -5.21 6.92 -7.05
N ARG A 70 -4.19 6.08 -6.86
CA ARG A 70 -4.22 4.66 -7.24
C ARG A 70 -5.26 3.87 -6.44
N GLN A 71 -5.33 4.07 -5.12
CA GLN A 71 -6.34 3.46 -4.28
C GLN A 71 -7.75 3.85 -4.72
N ALA A 72 -7.99 5.14 -4.96
CA ALA A 72 -9.27 5.62 -5.47
C ALA A 72 -9.67 4.93 -6.78
N ALA A 73 -8.71 4.74 -7.70
CA ALA A 73 -8.94 4.05 -8.97
C ALA A 73 -9.26 2.56 -8.77
N ILE A 74 -8.57 1.88 -7.84
CA ILE A 74 -8.89 0.48 -7.48
C ILE A 74 -10.29 0.38 -6.87
N TYR A 75 -10.64 1.29 -5.97
CA TYR A 75 -11.95 1.27 -5.31
C TYR A 75 -13.10 1.57 -6.26
N ARG A 76 -12.92 2.42 -7.26
CA ARG A 76 -13.93 2.65 -8.31
C ARG A 76 -14.00 1.55 -9.37
N GLY A 77 -12.99 0.66 -9.40
CA GLY A 77 -12.87 -0.36 -10.44
C GLY A 77 -12.31 0.14 -11.76
N ASP A 78 -11.64 1.31 -11.76
CA ASP A 78 -10.89 1.81 -12.91
C ASP A 78 -9.64 0.96 -13.16
N ILE A 79 -9.11 0.34 -12.10
CA ILE A 79 -8.02 -0.65 -12.15
C ILE A 79 -8.58 -2.03 -11.80
N LEU A 80 -8.50 -2.94 -12.74
CA LEU A 80 -8.90 -4.35 -12.61
C LEU A 80 -7.70 -5.29 -12.83
N GLY A 81 -7.92 -6.59 -12.69
CA GLY A 81 -6.91 -7.62 -12.92
C GLY A 81 -5.89 -7.71 -11.79
N THR A 82 -4.62 -7.76 -12.10
CA THR A 82 -3.55 -8.04 -11.12
C THR A 82 -3.59 -7.12 -9.91
N TRP A 83 -3.86 -5.84 -10.13
CA TRP A 83 -3.81 -4.79 -9.10
C TRP A 83 -5.17 -4.37 -8.57
N GLY A 84 -6.27 -4.90 -9.13
CA GLY A 84 -7.64 -4.68 -8.68
C GLY A 84 -8.41 -5.98 -8.53
N ALA A 85 -9.73 -5.88 -8.44
CA ALA A 85 -10.61 -7.04 -8.56
C ALA A 85 -10.50 -7.64 -9.97
N PRO A 86 -10.74 -8.95 -10.17
CA PRO A 86 -10.74 -9.55 -11.50
C PRO A 86 -11.80 -8.95 -12.42
N SER A 87 -12.92 -8.46 -11.88
CA SER A 87 -13.98 -7.80 -12.61
C SER A 87 -14.76 -6.83 -11.72
N LEU A 88 -15.51 -5.91 -12.34
CA LEU A 88 -16.42 -5.00 -11.62
C LEU A 88 -17.54 -5.78 -10.89
N SER A 89 -18.02 -6.88 -11.43
CA SER A 89 -19.03 -7.70 -10.76
C SER A 89 -18.51 -8.21 -9.41
N LEU A 90 -17.30 -8.80 -9.39
CA LEU A 90 -16.68 -9.29 -8.16
C LEU A 90 -16.35 -8.17 -7.18
N LEU A 91 -15.99 -6.98 -7.67
CA LEU A 91 -15.78 -5.81 -6.82
C LEU A 91 -17.09 -5.39 -6.13
N ASN A 92 -18.19 -5.34 -6.88
CA ASN A 92 -19.49 -5.00 -6.33
C ASN A 92 -19.99 -6.07 -5.34
N GLU A 93 -19.79 -7.35 -5.63
CA GLU A 93 -20.09 -8.44 -4.71
C GLU A 93 -19.30 -8.31 -3.39
N TYR A 94 -18.05 -7.87 -3.46
CA TYR A 94 -17.27 -7.58 -2.25
C TYR A 94 -17.87 -6.42 -1.44
N TYR A 95 -18.29 -5.33 -2.09
CA TYR A 95 -18.92 -4.20 -1.40
C TYR A 95 -20.27 -4.56 -0.79
N GLU A 96 -21.07 -5.37 -1.48
CA GLU A 96 -22.30 -5.94 -0.93
C GLU A 96 -22.03 -6.83 0.29
N PHE A 97 -20.99 -7.67 0.21
CA PHE A 97 -20.59 -8.55 1.30
C PHE A 97 -20.18 -7.79 2.56
N ILE A 98 -19.39 -6.71 2.43
CA ILE A 98 -18.98 -5.90 3.58
C ILE A 98 -20.03 -4.85 3.98
N GLY A 99 -21.07 -4.64 3.17
CA GLY A 99 -22.15 -3.67 3.43
C GLY A 99 -21.67 -2.20 3.45
N THR A 100 -20.65 -1.86 2.65
CA THR A 100 -19.99 -0.55 2.74
C THR A 100 -19.72 0.04 1.35
N ASP A 101 -20.12 1.29 1.13
CA ASP A 101 -19.71 2.09 -0.03
C ASP A 101 -18.29 2.62 0.14
N VAL A 102 -17.32 1.77 -0.19
CA VAL A 102 -15.90 2.12 -0.07
C VAL A 102 -15.51 3.32 -0.93
N PRO A 103 -15.91 3.41 -2.22
CA PRO A 103 -15.61 4.59 -3.03
C PRO A 103 -16.15 5.88 -2.45
N GLY A 104 -17.40 5.88 -1.96
CA GLY A 104 -18.04 7.06 -1.36
C GLY A 104 -17.31 7.52 -0.11
N ILE A 105 -17.08 6.62 0.84
CA ILE A 105 -16.36 6.93 2.09
C ILE A 105 -14.93 7.42 1.81
N TYR A 106 -14.23 6.79 0.85
CA TYR A 106 -12.88 7.19 0.51
C TYR A 106 -12.82 8.60 -0.10
N ASN A 107 -13.77 8.94 -0.97
CA ASN A 107 -13.89 10.29 -1.53
C ASN A 107 -14.20 11.34 -0.46
N GLU A 108 -15.08 11.05 0.51
CA GLU A 108 -15.34 11.93 1.64
C GLU A 108 -14.06 12.17 2.45
N MET A 109 -13.32 11.11 2.77
CA MET A 109 -12.04 11.21 3.49
C MET A 109 -11.02 12.06 2.74
N LEU A 110 -10.91 11.95 1.41
CA LEU A 110 -10.02 12.78 0.60
C LEU A 110 -10.44 14.25 0.61
N ASN A 111 -11.73 14.52 0.47
CA ASN A 111 -12.30 15.87 0.50
C ASN A 111 -12.03 16.55 1.85
N ASP A 112 -12.21 15.85 2.96
CA ASP A 112 -11.93 16.36 4.30
C ASP A 112 -10.47 16.77 4.49
N ARG A 113 -9.57 16.13 3.75
CA ARG A 113 -8.14 16.46 3.71
C ARG A 113 -7.80 17.53 2.68
N GLY A 114 -8.77 18.05 1.92
CA GLY A 114 -8.55 18.98 0.82
C GLY A 114 -7.84 18.36 -0.38
N ILE A 115 -7.87 17.03 -0.51
CA ILE A 115 -7.27 16.28 -1.61
C ILE A 115 -8.36 15.96 -2.62
N GLN A 116 -8.19 16.43 -3.86
CA GLN A 116 -9.04 15.99 -4.97
C GLN A 116 -8.42 14.76 -5.61
N ALA A 117 -9.21 13.68 -5.67
CA ALA A 117 -8.81 12.47 -6.40
C ALA A 117 -8.73 12.81 -7.90
N GLU A 118 -7.55 12.72 -8.47
CA GLU A 118 -7.35 12.91 -9.91
C GLU A 118 -7.70 11.62 -10.67
N THR A 119 -7.95 11.76 -11.96
CA THR A 119 -8.09 10.60 -12.84
C THR A 119 -6.73 9.91 -12.93
N TYR A 120 -6.67 8.68 -12.46
CA TYR A 120 -5.45 7.89 -12.48
C TYR A 120 -5.00 7.59 -13.91
N LYS A 121 -3.76 7.89 -14.22
CA LYS A 121 -3.14 7.55 -15.52
C LYS A 121 -2.03 6.54 -15.27
N GLU A 122 -2.16 5.38 -15.87
CA GLU A 122 -1.24 4.24 -15.70
C GLU A 122 0.22 4.56 -16.08
N ALA A 123 0.44 5.59 -16.92
CA ALA A 123 1.77 6.01 -17.36
C ALA A 123 2.64 6.67 -16.26
N ASP A 124 2.06 7.04 -15.11
CA ASP A 124 2.78 7.73 -14.04
C ASP A 124 3.42 6.75 -13.01
N ILE A 125 3.47 5.46 -13.34
CA ILE A 125 3.75 4.37 -12.42
C ILE A 125 5.22 3.97 -12.44
N ASN A 126 5.95 4.48 -11.54
CA ASN A 126 7.00 3.76 -10.78
C ASN A 126 7.29 4.56 -9.51
N ILE A 127 6.39 4.45 -8.52
CA ILE A 127 6.53 5.16 -7.24
C ILE A 127 7.80 4.72 -6.53
N PHE A 128 8.07 3.44 -6.59
CA PHE A 128 9.30 2.86 -6.12
C PHE A 128 10.04 2.28 -7.33
N GLY A 129 10.99 3.01 -7.90
CA GLY A 129 12.06 2.40 -8.68
C GLY A 129 12.88 1.55 -7.71
N ILE A 130 12.27 0.46 -7.20
CA ILE A 130 12.90 -0.44 -6.24
C ILE A 130 13.85 -1.33 -7.01
N GLN A 131 14.96 -0.75 -7.47
CA GLN A 131 16.18 -1.50 -7.66
C GLN A 131 17.05 -1.48 -6.39
N ASP A 132 16.77 -0.57 -5.44
CA ASP A 132 17.60 -0.32 -4.26
C ASP A 132 16.82 -0.40 -2.94
N PHE A 133 16.08 -1.50 -2.71
CA PHE A 133 15.44 -1.70 -1.41
C PHE A 133 16.46 -2.16 -0.37
N LYS A 134 16.95 -1.23 0.42
CA LYS A 134 17.69 -1.56 1.65
C LYS A 134 16.69 -1.97 2.73
N SER A 135 16.98 -3.06 3.44
CA SER A 135 16.18 -3.43 4.61
C SER A 135 16.23 -2.34 5.68
N ILE A 136 15.22 -2.28 6.54
CA ILE A 136 15.21 -1.34 7.68
C ILE A 136 16.51 -1.43 8.52
N PRO A 137 17.04 -2.62 8.85
CA PRO A 137 18.32 -2.75 9.54
C PRO A 137 19.50 -2.10 8.81
N CYS A 138 19.55 -2.15 7.48
CA CYS A 138 20.59 -1.47 6.69
C CYS A 138 20.44 0.06 6.74
N MET A 139 19.22 0.58 6.86
CA MET A 139 18.95 2.02 6.98
C MET A 139 19.40 2.56 8.35
N ASP A 140 19.37 1.73 9.38
CA ASP A 140 19.75 2.07 10.75
C ASP A 140 21.20 1.65 11.09
N ASP A 141 22.02 1.30 10.07
CA ASP A 141 23.38 0.76 10.24
C ASP A 141 23.46 -0.56 11.04
N GLU A 142 22.34 -1.23 11.26
CA GLU A 142 22.27 -2.54 11.94
C GLU A 142 22.46 -3.71 10.95
N HIS A 143 23.51 -3.69 10.17
CA HIS A 143 23.77 -4.62 9.07
C HIS A 143 23.72 -6.11 9.44
N LEU A 144 24.11 -6.46 10.67
CA LEU A 144 24.08 -7.85 11.15
C LEU A 144 22.70 -8.46 11.26
N LYS A 145 21.64 -7.64 11.21
CA LYS A 145 20.24 -8.08 11.27
C LYS A 145 19.54 -8.08 9.91
N CYS A 146 20.27 -7.75 8.85
CA CYS A 146 19.71 -7.72 7.50
C CYS A 146 19.46 -9.14 7.00
N GLY A 147 18.17 -9.47 6.81
CA GLY A 147 17.72 -10.76 6.28
C GLY A 147 17.39 -10.74 4.78
N VAL A 148 17.71 -9.67 4.07
CA VAL A 148 17.38 -9.52 2.65
C VAL A 148 18.46 -10.18 1.79
N ALA A 149 18.11 -11.29 1.13
CA ALA A 149 18.96 -11.89 0.11
C ALA A 149 19.07 -10.93 -1.09
N ASN A 150 20.28 -10.69 -1.57
CA ASN A 150 20.60 -9.76 -2.66
C ASN A 150 20.43 -8.26 -2.32
N CYS A 151 20.56 -7.88 -1.06
CA CYS A 151 20.67 -6.49 -0.68
C CYS A 151 22.01 -5.92 -1.21
N GLU A 152 21.99 -4.86 -1.99
CA GLU A 152 23.19 -4.17 -2.52
C GLU A 152 23.92 -3.31 -1.48
N CYS A 153 23.61 -3.50 -0.21
CA CYS A 153 24.27 -2.83 0.89
C CYS A 153 25.72 -3.33 1.03
N PRO A 154 26.69 -2.45 1.34
CA PRO A 154 28.12 -2.82 1.51
C PRO A 154 28.41 -3.84 2.62
N CYS A 155 27.39 -4.24 3.38
CA CYS A 155 27.49 -5.23 4.45
C CYS A 155 27.44 -6.70 3.98
N HIS A 156 27.19 -6.95 2.70
CA HIS A 156 27.13 -8.30 2.09
C HIS A 156 28.29 -8.57 1.16
#